data_c30e0882a553286c2175ce8b0b7e0f61
#
_entry.id   c30e0882a553286c2175ce8b0b7e0f61
#
_cell.length_a   1.000
_cell.length_b   1.000
_cell.length_c   1.000
_cell.angle_alpha   90.00
_cell.angle_beta   90.00
_cell.angle_gamma   90.00
#
_symmetry.space_group_name_H-M   'P 1'
#
loop_
_entity.id
_entity.type
_entity.pdbx_description
1 polymer ?
#
loop_
_entity_poly.entity_id
_entity_poly.type
_entity_poly.pdbx_seq_one_letter_code
_entity_poly.pdbx_strand_id
1 'polypeptide(L)'
;MDKIPMTTAGYSVLENELKHRQQVERPRIIQQITDARTHGDLSENAEYHAAKEQQAHNEGRIAELEDKLARAEVIDVSKLSGDTVKFGATVTLIDEDTDKKAVWQIVGEPEADAKAGRISITSPLARALVGKKKGANVEVVTPGGAKAYEVVKVEWR
;
A
#
# COMPACT_ATOMS: atom_id res chain seq x y z
N MET A 1 -13.34 9.44 -13.12
CA MET A 1 -12.34 9.16 -12.05
C MET A 1 -11.32 8.16 -12.54
N ASP A 2 -10.08 8.38 -12.20
CA ASP A 2 -9.03 7.43 -12.55
C ASP A 2 -9.18 6.14 -11.75
N LYS A 3 -9.03 5.01 -12.44
CA LYS A 3 -9.03 3.70 -11.80
C LYS A 3 -7.69 3.47 -11.10
N ILE A 4 -7.75 2.79 -9.96
CA ILE A 4 -6.57 2.43 -9.18
C ILE A 4 -6.47 0.90 -9.18
N PRO A 5 -5.45 0.30 -9.82
CA PRO A 5 -5.32 -1.15 -9.79
C PRO A 5 -4.98 -1.62 -8.37
N MET A 6 -5.62 -2.68 -7.95
CA MET A 6 -5.37 -3.31 -6.64
C MET A 6 -5.45 -4.82 -6.79
N THR A 7 -4.64 -5.53 -6.00
CA THR A 7 -4.80 -6.97 -5.90
C THR A 7 -6.03 -7.28 -5.03
N THR A 8 -6.59 -8.47 -5.19
CA THR A 8 -7.72 -8.92 -4.36
C THR A 8 -7.37 -8.86 -2.88
N ALA A 9 -6.16 -9.30 -2.52
CA ALA A 9 -5.69 -9.27 -1.13
C ALA A 9 -5.59 -7.85 -0.59
N GLY A 10 -5.03 -6.93 -1.36
CA GLY A 10 -4.88 -5.54 -0.96
C GLY A 10 -6.21 -4.83 -0.80
N TYR A 11 -7.14 -5.08 -1.71
CA TYR A 11 -8.50 -4.53 -1.59
C TYR A 11 -9.16 -4.97 -0.29
N SER A 12 -9.04 -6.26 0.06
CA SER A 12 -9.60 -6.80 1.31
C SER A 12 -8.99 -6.15 2.54
N VAL A 13 -7.68 -5.93 2.54
CA VAL A 13 -7.00 -5.27 3.67
C VAL A 13 -7.54 -3.85 3.88
N LEU A 14 -7.67 -3.08 2.80
CA LEU A 14 -8.18 -1.70 2.89
C LEU A 14 -9.66 -1.67 3.29
N GLU A 15 -10.46 -2.61 2.77
CA GLU A 15 -11.86 -2.73 3.13
C GLU A 15 -12.03 -3.04 4.63
N ASN A 16 -11.21 -3.93 5.15
CA ASN A 16 -11.22 -4.27 6.59
C ASN A 16 -10.76 -3.09 7.44
N GLU A 17 -9.77 -2.33 7.00
CA GLU A 17 -9.34 -1.12 7.69
C GLU A 17 -10.49 -0.11 7.76
N LEU A 18 -11.18 0.09 6.64
CA LEU A 18 -12.33 1.02 6.59
C LEU A 18 -13.41 0.62 7.60
N LYS A 19 -13.79 -0.65 7.60
CA LYS A 19 -14.79 -1.16 8.54
C LYS A 19 -14.37 -0.96 10.00
N HIS A 20 -13.13 -1.26 10.32
CA HIS A 20 -12.61 -1.10 11.68
C HIS A 20 -12.67 0.37 12.11
N ARG A 21 -12.28 1.29 11.23
CA ARG A 21 -12.29 2.72 11.56
C ARG A 21 -13.71 3.27 11.73
N GLN A 22 -14.67 2.77 10.96
CA GLN A 22 -16.07 3.18 11.07
C GLN A 22 -16.78 2.55 12.26
N GLN A 23 -16.53 1.28 12.54
CA GLN A 23 -17.30 0.49 13.49
C GLN A 23 -16.66 0.39 14.87
N VAL A 24 -15.36 0.55 14.97
CA VAL A 24 -14.61 0.43 16.23
C VAL A 24 -13.95 1.74 16.64
N GLU A 25 -13.11 2.31 15.80
CA GLU A 25 -12.35 3.51 16.14
C GLU A 25 -13.24 4.75 16.28
N ARG A 26 -14.16 4.95 15.36
CA ARG A 26 -15.05 6.11 15.40
C ARG A 26 -15.88 6.15 16.70
N PRO A 27 -16.60 5.08 17.09
CA PRO A 27 -17.34 5.08 18.35
C PRO A 27 -16.45 5.26 19.57
N ARG A 28 -15.26 4.64 19.57
CA ARG A 28 -14.30 4.75 20.67
C ARG A 28 -13.86 6.21 20.86
N ILE A 29 -13.54 6.88 19.77
CA ILE A 29 -13.09 8.27 19.80
C ILE A 29 -14.23 9.20 20.26
N ILE A 30 -15.44 8.97 19.78
CA ILE A 30 -16.63 9.73 20.20
C ILE A 30 -16.83 9.60 21.71
N GLN A 31 -16.64 8.40 22.25
CA GLN A 31 -16.74 8.17 23.70
C GLN A 31 -15.64 8.92 24.46
N GLN A 32 -14.42 8.94 23.93
CA GLN A 32 -13.32 9.71 24.53
C GLN A 32 -13.61 11.20 24.58
N ILE A 33 -14.23 11.74 23.52
CA ILE A 33 -14.62 13.15 23.47
C ILE A 33 -15.69 13.44 24.53
N THR A 34 -16.69 12.56 24.63
CA THR A 34 -17.75 12.68 25.62
C THR A 34 -17.17 12.66 27.04
N ASP A 35 -16.28 11.71 27.32
CA ASP A 35 -15.64 11.59 28.63
C ASP A 35 -14.79 12.82 28.98
N ALA A 36 -14.03 13.32 28.00
CA ALA A 36 -13.18 14.49 28.21
C ALA A 36 -13.98 15.74 28.52
N ARG A 37 -15.19 15.89 27.97
CA ARG A 37 -16.08 17.04 28.28
C ARG A 37 -16.48 17.10 29.74
N THR A 38 -16.47 15.98 30.43
CA THR A 38 -16.84 15.94 31.87
C THR A 38 -15.74 16.53 32.76
N HIS A 39 -14.55 16.79 32.24
CA HIS A 39 -13.40 17.27 33.02
C HIS A 39 -13.26 18.79 33.07
N GLY A 40 -14.25 19.56 32.61
CA GLY A 40 -14.29 21.00 32.78
C GLY A 40 -14.00 21.82 31.53
N ASP A 41 -13.17 22.86 31.66
CA ASP A 41 -12.90 23.84 30.59
C ASP A 41 -12.26 23.17 29.36
N LEU A 42 -12.99 23.20 28.23
CA LEU A 42 -12.57 22.58 26.98
C LEU A 42 -11.34 23.27 26.36
N SER A 43 -11.18 24.57 26.59
CA SER A 43 -10.07 25.33 26.01
C SER A 43 -8.70 24.93 26.58
N GLU A 44 -8.67 24.40 27.81
CA GLU A 44 -7.46 23.96 28.50
C GLU A 44 -7.40 22.44 28.68
N ASN A 45 -8.39 21.73 28.17
CA ASN A 45 -8.52 20.30 28.36
C ASN A 45 -7.69 19.54 27.29
N ALA A 46 -6.49 19.09 27.68
CA ALA A 46 -5.59 18.37 26.79
C ALA A 46 -6.18 17.05 26.28
N GLU A 47 -6.96 16.36 27.12
CA GLU A 47 -7.61 15.11 26.71
C GLU A 47 -8.66 15.34 25.64
N TYR A 48 -9.43 16.42 25.77
CA TYR A 48 -10.43 16.81 24.77
C TYR A 48 -9.75 17.12 23.42
N HIS A 49 -8.69 17.94 23.43
CA HIS A 49 -7.98 18.33 22.22
C HIS A 49 -7.30 17.13 21.56
N ALA A 50 -6.71 16.22 22.34
CA ALA A 50 -6.11 14.99 21.82
C ALA A 50 -7.16 14.10 21.14
N ALA A 51 -8.34 13.96 21.75
CA ALA A 51 -9.43 13.16 21.18
C ALA A 51 -9.97 13.78 19.89
N LYS A 52 -10.08 15.11 19.83
CA LYS A 52 -10.50 15.81 18.61
C LYS A 52 -9.48 15.64 17.48
N GLU A 53 -8.19 15.65 17.79
CA GLU A 53 -7.13 15.37 16.82
C GLU A 53 -7.24 13.95 16.28
N GLN A 54 -7.45 12.97 17.15
CA GLN A 54 -7.66 11.58 16.75
C GLN A 54 -8.88 11.46 15.83
N GLN A 55 -9.97 12.18 16.17
CA GLN A 55 -11.18 12.18 15.34
C GLN A 55 -10.89 12.70 13.94
N ALA A 56 -10.21 13.84 13.84
CA ALA A 56 -9.86 14.41 12.54
C ALA A 56 -9.00 13.44 11.71
N HIS A 57 -8.01 12.82 12.33
CA HIS A 57 -7.15 11.84 11.67
C HIS A 57 -7.94 10.63 11.18
N ASN A 58 -8.79 10.07 12.05
CA ASN A 58 -9.59 8.90 11.70
C ASN A 58 -10.59 9.20 10.58
N GLU A 59 -11.31 10.33 10.66
CA GLU A 59 -12.26 10.71 9.60
C GLU A 59 -11.57 11.01 8.29
N GLY A 60 -10.40 11.62 8.33
CA GLY A 60 -9.58 11.85 7.13
C GLY A 60 -9.15 10.54 6.47
N ARG A 61 -8.73 9.55 7.25
CA ARG A 61 -8.34 8.24 6.73
C ARG A 61 -9.55 7.48 6.17
N ILE A 62 -10.71 7.59 6.84
CA ILE A 62 -11.96 6.99 6.34
C ILE A 62 -12.29 7.55 4.95
N ALA A 63 -12.26 8.87 4.78
CA ALA A 63 -12.55 9.51 3.50
C ALA A 63 -11.57 9.06 2.41
N GLU A 64 -10.28 8.96 2.74
CA GLU A 64 -9.25 8.48 1.82
C GLU A 64 -9.51 7.03 1.40
N LEU A 65 -9.84 6.16 2.36
CA LEU A 65 -10.15 4.75 2.07
C LEU A 65 -11.40 4.61 1.20
N GLU A 66 -12.44 5.37 1.50
CA GLU A 66 -13.67 5.37 0.69
C GLU A 66 -13.39 5.77 -0.76
N ASP A 67 -12.58 6.80 -0.96
CA ASP A 67 -12.18 7.23 -2.31
C ASP A 67 -11.37 6.15 -3.03
N LYS A 68 -10.34 5.61 -2.40
CA LYS A 68 -9.48 4.60 -3.00
C LYS A 68 -10.26 3.33 -3.36
N LEU A 69 -11.13 2.87 -2.46
CA LEU A 69 -11.94 1.67 -2.71
C LEU A 69 -12.97 1.89 -3.81
N ALA A 70 -13.56 3.08 -3.89
CA ALA A 70 -14.52 3.41 -4.95
C ALA A 70 -13.88 3.45 -6.34
N ARG A 71 -12.58 3.78 -6.39
CA ARG A 71 -11.82 3.86 -7.65
C ARG A 71 -11.06 2.57 -7.96
N ALA A 72 -11.15 1.57 -7.10
CA ALA A 72 -10.38 0.33 -7.26
C ALA A 72 -10.78 -0.46 -8.50
N GLU A 73 -9.78 -0.91 -9.24
CA GLU A 73 -9.92 -1.95 -10.25
C GLU A 73 -9.22 -3.19 -9.66
N VAL A 74 -10.02 -4.15 -9.21
CA VAL A 74 -9.50 -5.32 -8.50
C VAL A 74 -9.04 -6.38 -9.50
N ILE A 75 -7.80 -6.81 -9.35
CA ILE A 75 -7.16 -7.79 -10.23
C ILE A 75 -6.83 -9.03 -9.40
N ASP A 76 -7.37 -10.18 -9.82
CA ASP A 76 -7.08 -11.46 -9.20
C ASP A 76 -5.80 -12.03 -9.80
N VAL A 77 -4.68 -11.90 -9.07
CA VAL A 77 -3.37 -12.33 -9.56
C VAL A 77 -3.26 -13.85 -9.73
N SER A 78 -4.10 -14.61 -9.04
CA SER A 78 -4.10 -16.08 -9.17
C SER A 78 -4.56 -16.55 -10.55
N LYS A 79 -5.23 -15.69 -11.31
CA LYS A 79 -5.69 -15.96 -12.68
C LYS A 79 -4.68 -15.56 -13.74
N LEU A 80 -3.58 -14.94 -13.33
CA LEU A 80 -2.52 -14.50 -14.25
C LEU A 80 -1.43 -15.56 -14.35
N SER A 81 -0.72 -15.57 -15.48
CA SER A 81 0.36 -16.50 -15.73
C SER A 81 1.36 -15.94 -16.74
N GLY A 82 2.48 -16.62 -16.91
CA GLY A 82 3.51 -16.28 -17.88
C GLY A 82 4.78 -15.75 -17.26
N ASP A 83 5.76 -15.44 -18.11
CA ASP A 83 7.10 -15.02 -17.73
C ASP A 83 7.35 -13.53 -17.86
N THR A 84 6.34 -12.79 -18.34
CA THR A 84 6.43 -11.34 -18.50
C THR A 84 5.94 -10.64 -17.24
N VAL A 85 6.73 -9.70 -16.74
CA VAL A 85 6.36 -8.93 -15.55
C VAL A 85 5.20 -7.99 -15.86
N LYS A 86 4.14 -8.11 -15.09
CA LYS A 86 2.94 -7.27 -15.17
C LYS A 86 2.50 -6.91 -13.76
N PHE A 87 1.47 -6.07 -13.66
CA PHE A 87 0.83 -5.80 -12.37
C PHE A 87 0.50 -7.11 -11.65
N GLY A 88 0.80 -7.16 -10.36
CA GLY A 88 0.54 -8.32 -9.51
C GLY A 88 1.65 -9.37 -9.49
N ALA A 89 2.62 -9.28 -10.40
CA ALA A 89 3.71 -10.24 -10.46
C ALA A 89 4.59 -10.18 -9.21
N THR A 90 5.00 -11.35 -8.73
CA THR A 90 6.03 -11.49 -7.71
C THR A 90 7.34 -11.82 -8.44
N VAL A 91 8.28 -10.89 -8.38
CA VAL A 91 9.51 -10.94 -9.16
C VAL A 91 10.69 -11.19 -8.23
N THR A 92 11.48 -12.21 -8.54
CA THR A 92 12.75 -12.45 -7.85
C THR A 92 13.86 -11.81 -8.68
N LEU A 93 14.62 -10.93 -8.06
CA LEU A 93 15.73 -10.19 -8.67
C LEU A 93 17.05 -10.58 -8.05
N ILE A 94 18.13 -10.55 -8.84
CA ILE A 94 19.49 -10.61 -8.34
C ILE A 94 20.15 -9.27 -8.66
N ASP A 95 20.72 -8.63 -7.65
CA ASP A 95 21.56 -7.43 -7.82
C ASP A 95 22.85 -7.88 -8.49
N GLU A 96 23.14 -7.35 -9.68
CA GLU A 96 24.29 -7.77 -10.46
C GLU A 96 25.65 -7.41 -9.83
N ASP A 97 25.66 -6.40 -8.94
CA ASP A 97 26.89 -5.97 -8.25
C ASP A 97 27.17 -6.78 -6.99
N THR A 98 26.13 -7.16 -6.25
CA THR A 98 26.28 -7.82 -4.93
C THR A 98 25.86 -9.27 -4.91
N ASP A 99 25.25 -9.77 -5.99
CA ASP A 99 24.66 -11.10 -6.10
C ASP A 99 23.56 -11.40 -5.05
N LYS A 100 23.05 -10.38 -4.38
CA LYS A 100 21.96 -10.53 -3.41
C LYS A 100 20.62 -10.68 -4.11
N LYS A 101 19.82 -11.62 -3.62
CA LYS A 101 18.44 -11.82 -4.09
C LYS A 101 17.47 -10.94 -3.32
N ALA A 102 16.47 -10.44 -4.02
CA ALA A 102 15.33 -9.75 -3.44
C ALA A 102 14.06 -10.19 -4.15
N VAL A 103 12.97 -10.30 -3.40
CA VAL A 103 11.66 -10.68 -3.94
C VAL A 103 10.71 -9.51 -3.74
N TRP A 104 10.09 -9.07 -4.84
CA TRP A 104 9.17 -7.94 -4.83
C TRP A 104 7.88 -8.30 -5.53
N GLN A 105 6.75 -7.95 -4.92
CA GLN A 105 5.45 -8.01 -5.61
C GLN A 105 5.07 -6.61 -6.08
N ILE A 106 4.64 -6.50 -7.33
CA ILE A 106 4.16 -5.25 -7.91
C ILE A 106 2.65 -5.12 -7.61
N VAL A 107 2.30 -4.12 -6.83
CA VAL A 107 0.93 -3.92 -6.35
C VAL A 107 0.45 -2.51 -6.63
N GLY A 108 -0.81 -2.22 -6.29
CA GLY A 108 -1.34 -0.87 -6.37
C GLY A 108 -0.69 0.05 -5.33
N GLU A 109 -0.65 1.33 -5.63
CA GLU A 109 -0.08 2.33 -4.73
C GLU A 109 -0.61 2.23 -3.29
N PRO A 110 -1.94 2.10 -3.07
CA PRO A 110 -2.46 2.01 -1.70
C PRO A 110 -2.02 0.76 -0.92
N GLU A 111 -1.56 -0.29 -1.61
CA GLU A 111 -1.12 -1.55 -1.01
C GLU A 111 0.38 -1.59 -0.76
N ALA A 112 1.14 -0.64 -1.28
CA ALA A 112 2.60 -0.69 -1.26
C ALA A 112 3.15 -0.69 0.16
N ASP A 113 4.10 -1.58 0.41
CA ASP A 113 4.81 -1.70 1.69
C ASP A 113 6.15 -2.36 1.42
N ALA A 114 7.18 -1.55 1.29
CA ALA A 114 8.53 -2.02 0.96
C ALA A 114 9.05 -3.03 1.98
N LYS A 115 8.72 -2.86 3.26
CA LYS A 115 9.16 -3.79 4.32
C LYS A 115 8.55 -5.18 4.16
N ALA A 116 7.36 -5.26 3.57
CA ALA A 116 6.69 -6.52 3.30
C ALA A 116 6.95 -7.05 1.88
N GLY A 117 7.85 -6.41 1.13
CA GLY A 117 8.20 -6.82 -0.22
C GLY A 117 7.18 -6.41 -1.28
N ARG A 118 6.35 -5.41 -1.02
CA ARG A 118 5.37 -4.90 -1.99
C ARG A 118 5.77 -3.51 -2.46
N ILE A 119 5.92 -3.36 -3.77
CA ILE A 119 6.26 -2.06 -4.39
C ILE A 119 5.09 -1.58 -5.25
N SER A 120 4.91 -0.26 -5.28
CA SER A 120 3.87 0.35 -6.11
C SER A 120 4.17 0.17 -7.59
N ILE A 121 3.13 -0.09 -8.38
CA ILE A 121 3.22 -0.10 -9.85
C ILE A 121 3.80 1.21 -10.41
N THR A 122 3.68 2.30 -9.66
CA THR A 122 4.20 3.62 -10.06
C THR A 122 5.64 3.86 -9.63
N SER A 123 6.23 2.97 -8.82
CA SER A 123 7.62 3.12 -8.36
C SER A 123 8.62 2.99 -9.51
N PRO A 124 9.80 3.61 -9.39
CA PRO A 124 10.84 3.49 -10.43
C PRO A 124 11.23 2.05 -10.73
N LEU A 125 11.37 1.21 -9.69
CA LEU A 125 11.72 -0.20 -9.87
C LEU A 125 10.61 -0.95 -10.62
N ALA A 126 9.35 -0.77 -10.23
CA ALA A 126 8.24 -1.43 -10.91
C ALA A 126 8.15 -0.99 -12.38
N ARG A 127 8.30 0.30 -12.65
CA ARG A 127 8.28 0.82 -14.02
C ARG A 127 9.37 0.23 -14.88
N ALA A 128 10.56 0.00 -14.32
CA ALA A 128 11.66 -0.62 -15.03
C ALA A 128 11.42 -2.11 -15.30
N LEU A 129 10.71 -2.78 -14.40
CA LEU A 129 10.46 -4.23 -14.49
C LEU A 129 9.27 -4.60 -15.39
N VAL A 130 8.20 -3.79 -15.39
CA VAL A 130 6.98 -4.11 -16.16
C VAL A 130 7.32 -4.26 -17.65
N GLY A 131 6.87 -5.36 -18.24
CA GLY A 131 7.14 -5.70 -19.65
C GLY A 131 8.41 -6.50 -19.86
N LYS A 132 9.23 -6.67 -18.83
CA LYS A 132 10.45 -7.50 -18.91
C LYS A 132 10.10 -8.97 -18.69
N LYS A 133 10.91 -9.84 -19.27
CA LYS A 133 10.73 -11.29 -19.13
C LYS A 133 11.77 -11.88 -18.21
N LYS A 134 11.49 -13.08 -17.71
CA LYS A 134 12.48 -13.89 -17.00
C LYS A 134 13.78 -13.96 -17.82
N GLY A 135 14.90 -13.71 -17.15
CA GLY A 135 16.22 -13.67 -17.76
C GLY A 135 16.67 -12.29 -18.23
N ALA A 136 15.78 -11.29 -18.22
CA ALA A 136 16.12 -9.94 -18.64
C ALA A 136 17.01 -9.23 -17.61
N ASN A 137 17.88 -8.34 -18.12
CA ASN A 137 18.65 -7.44 -17.28
C ASN A 137 17.95 -6.07 -17.27
N VAL A 138 17.85 -5.47 -16.09
CA VAL A 138 17.12 -4.23 -15.87
C VAL A 138 18.01 -3.25 -15.15
N GLU A 139 18.08 -2.03 -15.64
CA GLU A 139 18.80 -0.95 -14.97
C GLU A 139 17.79 0.03 -14.36
N VAL A 140 17.97 0.35 -13.08
CA VAL A 140 17.11 1.27 -12.34
C VAL A 140 17.93 2.44 -11.84
N VAL A 141 17.52 3.65 -12.18
CA VAL A 141 18.15 4.86 -11.68
C VAL A 141 17.54 5.23 -10.33
N THR A 142 18.37 5.28 -9.30
CA THR A 142 17.94 5.64 -7.94
C THR A 142 18.70 6.89 -7.50
N PRO A 143 18.27 7.57 -6.41
CA PRO A 143 19.02 8.69 -5.87
C PRO A 143 20.46 8.34 -5.48
N GLY A 144 20.72 7.08 -5.13
CA GLY A 144 22.06 6.58 -4.80
C GLY A 144 22.88 6.13 -6.02
N GLY A 145 22.36 6.29 -7.24
CA GLY A 145 23.00 5.89 -8.47
C GLY A 145 22.23 4.80 -9.23
N ALA A 146 22.77 4.36 -10.36
CA ALA A 146 22.17 3.31 -11.15
C ALA A 146 22.45 1.92 -10.54
N LYS A 147 21.43 1.06 -10.51
CA LYS A 147 21.58 -0.33 -10.09
C LYS A 147 21.08 -1.24 -11.19
N ALA A 148 21.78 -2.36 -11.40
CA ALA A 148 21.41 -3.36 -12.38
C ALA A 148 20.95 -4.63 -11.70
N TYR A 149 19.86 -5.20 -12.22
CA TYR A 149 19.26 -6.43 -11.70
C TYR A 149 18.99 -7.43 -12.83
N GLU A 150 19.05 -8.71 -12.49
CA GLU A 150 18.58 -9.76 -13.38
C GLU A 150 17.23 -10.27 -12.87
N VAL A 151 16.25 -10.42 -13.77
CA VAL A 151 14.97 -11.02 -13.47
C VAL A 151 15.13 -12.54 -13.48
N VAL A 152 15.15 -13.14 -12.30
CA VAL A 152 15.42 -14.59 -12.15
C VAL A 152 14.13 -15.39 -12.24
N LYS A 153 13.04 -14.88 -11.71
CA LYS A 153 11.79 -15.61 -11.60
C LYS A 153 10.60 -14.65 -11.60
N VAL A 154 9.53 -15.04 -12.27
CA VAL A 154 8.25 -14.34 -12.28
C VAL A 154 7.18 -15.29 -11.80
N GLU A 155 6.50 -14.94 -10.69
CA GLU A 155 5.48 -15.78 -10.08
C GLU A 155 4.17 -15.00 -9.90
N TRP A 156 3.08 -15.74 -9.78
CA TRP A 156 1.75 -15.19 -9.61
C TRP A 156 1.11 -15.81 -8.36
N ARG A 157 1.25 -15.14 -7.25
CA ARG A 157 0.82 -15.65 -5.94
C ARG A 157 -0.49 -15.01 -5.47
#